data_0a96ceb8b819c57eec1befad8c8f443c
#
_entry.id   0a96ceb8b819c57eec1befad8c8f443c
#
_cell.length_a   1.000
_cell.length_b   1.000
_cell.length_c   1.000
_cell.angle_alpha   90.00
_cell.angle_beta   90.00
_cell.angle_gamma   90.00
#
_symmetry.space_group_name_H-M   'P 1'
#
loop_
_entity.id
_entity.type
_entity.pdbx_description
1 polymer ?
#
loop_
_entity_poly.entity_id
_entity_poly.type
_entity_poly.pdbx_seq_one_letter_code
_entity_poly.pdbx_strand_id
1 'polypeptide(L)'
;MKRILLLPLGLFIALVGFLLIGLHRDPHEVPSPLINKPAPAFQLPQLHDAAKTFSAQDMRGKVWLLNFWGTWCIACREEHPLLIEYAKSNAVPIYGVDYKYSNDNSDERAAAAQFLAEVGNPYTLTVYDAEGRTSIDYGVYGAPETFLIDKNGVIRFKQIGPITEDVWNNKILPLAKKLNQ
;
A
#
# COMPACT_ATOMS: atom_id res chain seq x y z
N MET A 1 3.11 55.93 13.95
CA MET A 1 3.90 54.75 14.42
C MET A 1 3.10 53.51 14.77
N LYS A 2 1.90 53.61 15.40
CA LYS A 2 1.09 52.41 15.80
C LYS A 2 0.57 51.52 14.62
N ARG A 3 0.32 52.10 13.44
CA ARG A 3 -0.22 51.33 12.29
C ARG A 3 0.79 50.40 11.64
N ILE A 4 2.12 50.71 11.71
CA ILE A 4 3.19 49.89 11.14
C ILE A 4 3.38 48.60 11.97
N LEU A 5 3.09 48.66 13.29
CA LEU A 5 3.17 47.48 14.17
C LEU A 5 2.01 46.46 13.94
N LEU A 6 0.90 46.90 13.36
CA LEU A 6 -0.24 46.02 13.07
C LEU A 6 -0.01 45.16 11.79
N LEU A 7 0.87 45.59 10.91
CA LEU A 7 1.16 44.91 9.64
C LEU A 7 1.82 43.52 9.86
N PRO A 8 2.89 43.39 10.69
CA PRO A 8 3.49 42.09 10.99
C PRO A 8 2.53 41.19 11.79
N LEU A 9 1.69 41.75 12.68
CA LEU A 9 0.68 40.97 13.38
C LEU A 9 -0.39 40.40 12.43
N GLY A 10 -0.87 41.21 11.49
CA GLY A 10 -1.81 40.75 10.46
C GLY A 10 -1.23 39.65 9.56
N LEU A 11 0.04 39.79 9.16
CA LEU A 11 0.75 38.77 8.38
C LEU A 11 0.92 37.48 9.17
N PHE A 12 1.26 37.60 10.46
CA PHE A 12 1.39 36.42 11.34
C PHE A 12 0.07 35.66 11.49
N ILE A 13 -1.04 36.36 11.73
CA ILE A 13 -2.38 35.74 11.84
C ILE A 13 -2.78 35.08 10.53
N ALA A 14 -2.51 35.71 9.39
CA ALA A 14 -2.77 35.12 8.08
C ALA A 14 -1.93 33.86 7.83
N LEU A 15 -0.65 33.88 8.23
CA LEU A 15 0.25 32.72 8.14
C LEU A 15 -0.24 31.56 9.02
N VAL A 16 -0.59 31.86 10.28
CA VAL A 16 -1.16 30.85 11.21
C VAL A 16 -2.44 30.24 10.65
N GLY A 17 -3.35 31.06 10.13
CA GLY A 17 -4.58 30.57 9.48
C GLY A 17 -4.29 29.67 8.28
N PHE A 18 -3.34 30.04 7.42
CA PHE A 18 -2.90 29.23 6.29
C PHE A 18 -2.31 27.88 6.73
N LEU A 19 -1.44 27.89 7.74
CA LEU A 19 -0.85 26.67 8.28
C LEU A 19 -1.90 25.76 8.94
N LEU A 20 -2.85 26.31 9.67
CA LEU A 20 -3.95 25.55 10.27
C LEU A 20 -4.83 24.88 9.20
N ILE A 21 -5.13 25.57 8.10
CA ILE A 21 -5.85 24.99 6.96
C ILE A 21 -5.03 23.87 6.33
N GLY A 22 -3.71 24.07 6.18
CA GLY A 22 -2.80 23.05 5.64
C GLY A 22 -2.72 21.78 6.48
N LEU A 23 -2.71 21.91 7.81
CA LEU A 23 -2.69 20.82 8.78
C LEU A 23 -3.97 19.94 8.76
N HIS A 24 -5.09 20.48 8.28
CA HIS A 24 -6.34 19.71 8.15
C HIS A 24 -6.43 18.95 6.81
N ARG A 25 -5.47 19.12 5.91
CA ARG A 25 -5.41 18.34 4.68
C ARG A 25 -4.70 17.02 4.96
N ASP A 26 -5.33 15.92 4.54
CA ASP A 26 -4.73 14.60 4.65
C ASP A 26 -3.52 14.50 3.69
N PRO A 27 -2.27 14.37 4.20
CA PRO A 27 -1.08 14.26 3.36
C PRO A 27 -1.05 12.93 2.57
N HIS A 28 -1.90 11.96 2.93
CA HIS A 28 -1.99 10.66 2.24
C HIS A 28 -2.85 10.70 0.98
N GLU A 29 -3.59 11.79 0.72
CA GLU A 29 -4.38 12.00 -0.50
C GLU A 29 -3.53 12.50 -1.69
N VAL A 30 -2.31 12.01 -1.87
CA VAL A 30 -1.56 12.28 -3.10
C VAL A 30 -2.08 11.34 -4.19
N PRO A 31 -2.75 11.86 -5.23
CA PRO A 31 -3.25 11.00 -6.31
C PRO A 31 -2.08 10.29 -6.99
N SER A 32 -2.05 8.98 -6.92
CA SER A 32 -1.03 8.21 -7.65
C SER A 32 -1.22 8.43 -9.16
N PRO A 33 -0.16 8.73 -9.90
CA PRO A 33 -0.22 8.86 -11.36
C PRO A 33 -0.60 7.55 -12.05
N LEU A 34 -0.62 6.43 -11.33
CA LEU A 34 -0.99 5.10 -11.83
C LEU A 34 -2.49 4.81 -11.74
N ILE A 35 -3.28 5.66 -11.09
CA ILE A 35 -4.75 5.48 -11.04
C ILE A 35 -5.33 5.52 -12.46
N ASN A 36 -6.17 4.53 -12.77
CA ASN A 36 -6.78 4.28 -14.08
C ASN A 36 -5.77 3.95 -15.20
N LYS A 37 -4.56 3.53 -14.85
CA LYS A 37 -3.56 3.02 -15.78
C LYS A 37 -3.33 1.52 -15.57
N PRO A 38 -2.83 0.81 -16.59
CA PRO A 38 -2.39 -0.57 -16.42
C PRO A 38 -1.36 -0.68 -15.30
N ALA A 39 -1.51 -1.69 -14.44
CA ALA A 39 -0.54 -2.01 -13.42
C ALA A 39 0.81 -2.35 -14.07
N PRO A 40 1.93 -1.82 -13.58
CA PRO A 40 3.24 -2.19 -14.05
C PRO A 40 3.43 -3.72 -14.05
N ALA A 41 4.01 -4.23 -15.11
CA ALA A 41 4.26 -5.66 -15.22
C ALA A 41 5.41 -6.07 -14.30
N PHE A 42 5.24 -7.19 -13.63
CA PHE A 42 6.32 -7.83 -12.88
C PHE A 42 6.25 -9.35 -13.03
N GLN A 43 7.37 -10.00 -12.77
CA GLN A 43 7.48 -11.44 -12.61
C GLN A 43 8.50 -11.70 -11.50
N LEU A 44 8.01 -12.10 -10.34
CA LEU A 44 8.82 -12.25 -9.13
C LEU A 44 8.76 -13.68 -8.61
N PRO A 45 9.84 -14.17 -7.96
CA PRO A 45 9.83 -15.47 -7.29
C PRO A 45 8.85 -15.45 -6.11
N GLN A 46 8.17 -16.57 -5.90
CA GLN A 46 7.31 -16.74 -4.72
C GLN A 46 8.16 -16.80 -3.46
N LEU A 47 7.64 -16.26 -2.37
CA LEU A 47 8.34 -16.18 -1.07
C LEU A 47 8.79 -17.56 -0.59
N HIS A 48 7.90 -18.55 -0.63
CA HIS A 48 8.15 -19.90 -0.11
C HIS A 48 8.77 -20.86 -1.13
N ASP A 49 8.76 -20.54 -2.44
CA ASP A 49 9.31 -21.39 -3.50
C ASP A 49 9.94 -20.51 -4.59
N ALA A 50 11.25 -20.29 -4.49
CA ALA A 50 11.98 -19.45 -5.45
C ALA A 50 12.01 -20.00 -6.88
N ALA A 51 11.73 -21.28 -7.07
CA ALA A 51 11.66 -21.88 -8.40
C ALA A 51 10.36 -21.53 -9.14
N LYS A 52 9.32 -21.12 -8.38
CA LYS A 52 8.06 -20.66 -8.93
C LYS A 52 8.00 -19.15 -8.97
N THR A 53 7.49 -18.62 -10.06
CA THR A 53 7.25 -17.19 -10.21
C THR A 53 5.75 -16.88 -10.22
N PHE A 54 5.41 -15.63 -10.00
CA PHE A 54 4.07 -15.08 -10.12
C PHE A 54 4.16 -13.72 -10.80
N SER A 55 3.17 -13.41 -11.61
CA SER A 55 3.08 -12.16 -12.37
C SER A 55 1.71 -11.51 -12.27
N ALA A 56 1.62 -10.21 -12.53
CA ALA A 56 0.35 -9.51 -12.58
C ALA A 56 -0.60 -10.08 -13.67
N GLN A 57 -0.07 -10.70 -14.73
CA GLN A 57 -0.86 -11.32 -15.78
C GLN A 57 -1.65 -12.54 -15.30
N ASP A 58 -1.17 -13.26 -14.27
CA ASP A 58 -1.85 -14.42 -13.68
C ASP A 58 -3.19 -14.04 -13.02
N MET A 59 -3.39 -12.72 -12.80
CA MET A 59 -4.59 -12.16 -12.20
C MET A 59 -5.59 -11.58 -13.18
N ARG A 60 -5.35 -11.73 -14.49
CA ARG A 60 -6.33 -11.28 -15.49
C ARG A 60 -7.70 -11.93 -15.26
N GLY A 61 -8.75 -11.13 -15.36
CA GLY A 61 -10.14 -11.58 -15.11
C GLY A 61 -10.55 -11.54 -13.63
N LYS A 62 -9.66 -11.15 -12.70
CA LYS A 62 -9.95 -11.08 -11.26
C LYS A 62 -9.73 -9.67 -10.73
N VAL A 63 -10.54 -9.28 -9.75
CA VAL A 63 -10.30 -8.09 -8.92
C VAL A 63 -9.50 -8.53 -7.70
N TRP A 64 -8.40 -7.83 -7.39
CA TRP A 64 -7.46 -8.26 -6.36
C TRP A 64 -6.72 -7.09 -5.72
N LEU A 65 -6.17 -7.33 -4.55
CA LEU A 65 -5.30 -6.40 -3.83
C LEU A 65 -3.84 -6.84 -3.95
N LEU A 66 -2.97 -5.86 -4.22
CA LEU A 66 -1.52 -6.00 -4.16
C LEU A 66 -0.99 -5.12 -3.03
N ASN A 67 -0.51 -5.74 -1.96
CA ASN A 67 0.00 -5.07 -0.78
C ASN A 67 1.53 -5.18 -0.74
N PHE A 68 2.20 -4.03 -0.68
CA PHE A 68 3.65 -3.93 -0.50
C PHE A 68 3.99 -3.81 0.97
N TRP A 69 4.83 -4.70 1.47
CA TRP A 69 5.15 -4.82 2.88
C TRP A 69 6.59 -5.31 3.13
N GLY A 70 7.02 -5.40 4.38
CA GLY A 70 8.28 -6.00 4.79
C GLY A 70 8.33 -6.20 6.30
N THR A 71 9.21 -7.08 6.80
CA THR A 71 9.33 -7.38 8.23
C THR A 71 9.87 -6.20 9.05
N TRP A 72 10.63 -5.33 8.41
CA TRP A 72 11.19 -4.09 8.96
C TRP A 72 10.14 -2.99 9.22
N CYS A 73 8.93 -3.15 8.65
CA CYS A 73 7.89 -2.14 8.66
C CYS A 73 6.97 -2.29 9.88
N ILE A 74 7.02 -1.37 10.82
CA ILE A 74 6.18 -1.38 12.03
C ILE A 74 4.71 -1.26 11.69
N ALA A 75 4.33 -0.30 10.81
CA ALA A 75 2.96 -0.08 10.40
C ALA A 75 2.35 -1.29 9.65
N CYS A 76 3.19 -2.09 8.95
CA CYS A 76 2.74 -3.33 8.33
C CYS A 76 2.35 -4.38 9.38
N ARG A 77 3.08 -4.42 10.50
CA ARG A 77 2.75 -5.32 11.62
C ARG A 77 1.46 -4.89 12.32
N GLU A 78 1.20 -3.58 12.40
CA GLU A 78 -0.02 -3.04 12.99
C GLU A 78 -1.27 -3.34 12.15
N GLU A 79 -1.18 -3.27 10.80
CA GLU A 79 -2.31 -3.63 9.93
C GLU A 79 -2.54 -5.14 9.79
N HIS A 80 -1.52 -5.96 10.07
CA HIS A 80 -1.52 -7.41 9.78
C HIS A 80 -2.73 -8.17 10.35
N PRO A 81 -3.16 -7.96 11.62
CA PRO A 81 -4.34 -8.61 12.16
C PRO A 81 -5.62 -8.32 11.38
N LEU A 82 -5.78 -7.07 10.90
CA LEU A 82 -6.92 -6.67 10.07
C LEU A 82 -6.87 -7.33 8.70
N LEU A 83 -5.69 -7.42 8.08
CA LEU A 83 -5.53 -8.14 6.81
C LEU A 83 -5.92 -9.61 6.94
N ILE A 84 -5.57 -10.28 8.05
CA ILE A 84 -5.99 -11.67 8.32
C ILE A 84 -7.51 -11.77 8.42
N GLU A 85 -8.16 -10.82 9.08
CA GLU A 85 -9.62 -10.80 9.17
C GLU A 85 -10.27 -10.58 7.79
N TYR A 86 -9.76 -9.65 7.00
CA TYR A 86 -10.27 -9.36 5.67
C TYR A 86 -10.05 -10.52 4.69
N ALA A 87 -8.91 -11.20 4.79
CA ALA A 87 -8.64 -12.41 4.00
C ALA A 87 -9.65 -13.52 4.28
N LYS A 88 -10.05 -13.72 5.54
CA LYS A 88 -11.07 -14.70 5.93
C LYS A 88 -12.45 -14.41 5.31
N SER A 89 -12.76 -13.15 5.03
CA SER A 89 -14.02 -12.78 4.39
C SER A 89 -14.13 -13.22 2.94
N ASN A 90 -13.01 -13.57 2.29
CA ASN A 90 -12.91 -13.91 0.86
C ASN A 90 -13.53 -12.87 -0.09
N ALA A 91 -13.71 -11.63 0.35
CA ALA A 91 -14.34 -10.59 -0.45
C ALA A 91 -13.47 -10.15 -1.63
N VAL A 92 -12.15 -10.09 -1.40
CA VAL A 92 -11.12 -9.73 -2.39
C VAL A 92 -9.84 -10.47 -2.01
N PRO A 93 -9.20 -11.22 -2.92
CA PRO A 93 -7.94 -11.88 -2.63
C PRO A 93 -6.81 -10.86 -2.46
N ILE A 94 -5.96 -11.09 -1.47
CA ILE A 94 -4.81 -10.23 -1.14
C ILE A 94 -3.54 -10.96 -1.54
N TYR A 95 -2.67 -10.27 -2.30
CA TYR A 95 -1.35 -10.74 -2.70
C TYR A 95 -0.30 -9.83 -2.08
N GLY A 96 0.74 -10.42 -1.50
CA GLY A 96 1.83 -9.69 -0.87
C GLY A 96 3.03 -9.53 -1.80
N VAL A 97 3.64 -8.36 -1.79
CA VAL A 97 4.99 -8.13 -2.31
C VAL A 97 5.85 -7.77 -1.11
N ASP A 98 6.64 -8.74 -0.65
CA ASP A 98 7.68 -8.49 0.33
C ASP A 98 8.90 -7.91 -0.36
N TYR A 99 9.42 -6.77 0.12
CA TYR A 99 10.58 -6.14 -0.47
C TYR A 99 11.60 -5.70 0.59
N LYS A 100 12.85 -5.75 0.19
CA LYS A 100 13.96 -5.36 1.05
C LYS A 100 14.14 -3.85 1.07
N TYR A 101 14.22 -3.26 2.26
CA TYR A 101 14.40 -1.81 2.42
C TYR A 101 15.85 -1.36 2.25
N SER A 102 16.82 -2.19 2.66
CA SER A 102 18.24 -1.84 2.66
C SER A 102 19.09 -2.92 1.98
N ASN A 103 20.27 -2.51 1.50
CA ASN A 103 21.26 -3.43 0.95
C ASN A 103 22.12 -4.10 2.05
N ASP A 104 21.63 -4.17 3.28
CA ASP A 104 22.28 -4.95 4.32
C ASP A 104 22.26 -6.45 3.98
N ASN A 105 23.04 -7.23 4.71
CA ASN A 105 23.13 -8.68 4.51
C ASN A 105 21.98 -9.43 5.21
N SER A 106 20.89 -8.77 5.62
CA SER A 106 19.73 -9.43 6.21
C SER A 106 19.04 -10.31 5.18
N ASP A 107 18.67 -11.52 5.57
CA ASP A 107 17.83 -12.40 4.76
C ASP A 107 16.35 -12.05 5.00
N GLU A 108 15.91 -10.95 4.38
CA GLU A 108 14.50 -10.50 4.49
C GLU A 108 13.54 -11.59 4.04
N ARG A 109 13.89 -12.35 3.01
CA ARG A 109 13.03 -13.43 2.53
C ARG A 109 12.76 -14.49 3.59
N ALA A 110 13.81 -14.94 4.29
CA ALA A 110 13.66 -15.90 5.38
C ALA A 110 12.89 -15.29 6.56
N ALA A 111 13.19 -14.04 6.91
CA ALA A 111 12.49 -13.31 7.97
C ALA A 111 11.00 -13.14 7.66
N ALA A 112 10.63 -12.80 6.41
CA ALA A 112 9.25 -12.68 5.97
C ALA A 112 8.51 -14.02 6.02
N ALA A 113 9.14 -15.09 5.55
CA ALA A 113 8.55 -16.44 5.62
C ALA A 113 8.30 -16.88 7.06
N GLN A 114 9.26 -16.62 7.97
CA GLN A 114 9.12 -16.91 9.39
C GLN A 114 8.00 -16.06 10.03
N PHE A 115 7.97 -14.76 9.76
CA PHE A 115 6.94 -13.86 10.27
C PHE A 115 5.54 -14.35 9.91
N LEU A 116 5.29 -14.67 8.63
CA LEU A 116 3.97 -15.17 8.19
C LEU A 116 3.61 -16.52 8.83
N ALA A 117 4.59 -17.37 9.12
CA ALA A 117 4.36 -18.65 9.80
C ALA A 117 3.98 -18.46 11.28
N GLU A 118 4.56 -17.46 11.95
CA GLU A 118 4.35 -17.19 13.38
C GLU A 118 3.05 -16.44 13.66
N VAL A 119 2.74 -15.40 12.87
CA VAL A 119 1.61 -14.50 13.15
C VAL A 119 0.38 -14.76 12.27
N GLY A 120 0.48 -15.67 11.31
CA GLY A 120 -0.56 -15.98 10.33
C GLY A 120 -0.31 -15.31 8.98
N ASN A 121 -0.89 -15.86 7.93
CA ASN A 121 -0.69 -15.39 6.56
C ASN A 121 -2.01 -14.87 5.97
N PRO A 122 -2.15 -13.54 5.73
CA PRO A 122 -3.34 -12.96 5.09
C PRO A 122 -3.32 -13.10 3.56
N TYR A 123 -2.17 -13.43 2.97
CA TYR A 123 -1.98 -13.41 1.54
C TYR A 123 -2.35 -14.74 0.88
N THR A 124 -3.05 -14.67 -0.25
CA THR A 124 -3.25 -15.82 -1.13
C THR A 124 -1.89 -16.34 -1.64
N LEU A 125 -0.98 -15.42 -1.90
CA LEU A 125 0.40 -15.69 -2.29
C LEU A 125 1.25 -14.46 -1.99
N THR A 126 2.50 -14.68 -1.59
CA THR A 126 3.51 -13.61 -1.43
C THR A 126 4.66 -13.86 -2.39
N VAL A 127 5.10 -12.80 -3.05
CA VAL A 127 6.32 -12.76 -3.87
C VAL A 127 7.39 -11.93 -3.19
N TYR A 128 8.64 -12.14 -3.57
CA TYR A 128 9.80 -11.44 -3.02
C TYR A 128 10.47 -10.55 -4.06
N ASP A 129 10.47 -9.25 -3.83
CA ASP A 129 11.13 -8.22 -4.65
C ASP A 129 12.49 -7.86 -4.04
N ALA A 130 13.48 -8.74 -4.29
CA ALA A 130 14.83 -8.64 -3.70
C ALA A 130 15.54 -7.32 -4.04
N GLU A 131 15.29 -6.77 -5.23
CA GLU A 131 15.92 -5.56 -5.74
C GLU A 131 15.09 -4.30 -5.52
N GLY A 132 13.84 -4.45 -5.02
CA GLY A 132 12.90 -3.34 -4.84
C GLY A 132 12.44 -2.71 -6.16
N ARG A 133 12.69 -3.37 -7.29
CA ARG A 133 12.37 -2.81 -8.61
C ARG A 133 10.89 -2.68 -8.85
N THR A 134 10.13 -3.69 -8.48
CA THR A 134 8.66 -3.67 -8.59
C THR A 134 8.07 -2.57 -7.71
N SER A 135 8.58 -2.41 -6.50
CA SER A 135 8.17 -1.32 -5.59
C SER A 135 8.39 0.05 -6.24
N ILE A 136 9.53 0.27 -6.90
CA ILE A 136 9.83 1.52 -7.63
C ILE A 136 8.86 1.73 -8.80
N ASP A 137 8.62 0.70 -9.62
CA ASP A 137 7.76 0.80 -10.79
C ASP A 137 6.29 1.08 -10.42
N TYR A 138 5.83 0.62 -9.24
CA TYR A 138 4.53 0.95 -8.66
C TYR A 138 4.51 2.31 -7.94
N GLY A 139 5.65 3.01 -7.87
CA GLY A 139 5.76 4.28 -7.15
C GLY A 139 5.44 4.13 -5.67
N VAL A 140 5.96 3.06 -5.05
CA VAL A 140 5.88 2.84 -3.61
C VAL A 140 6.89 3.74 -2.91
N TYR A 141 6.42 4.58 -2.00
CA TYR A 141 7.29 5.50 -1.23
C TYR A 141 7.72 4.90 0.11
N GLY A 142 6.97 3.91 0.58
CA GLY A 142 7.21 3.23 1.84
C GLY A 142 6.22 2.08 2.01
N ALA A 143 6.31 1.36 3.13
CA ALA A 143 5.37 0.31 3.46
C ALA A 143 4.54 0.70 4.70
N PRO A 144 3.26 0.25 4.77
CA PRO A 144 2.55 -0.50 3.75
C PRO A 144 1.94 0.41 2.66
N GLU A 145 1.85 -0.10 1.44
CA GLU A 145 1.05 0.50 0.37
C GLU A 145 0.24 -0.59 -0.35
N THR A 146 -1.03 -0.32 -0.61
CA THR A 146 -1.95 -1.31 -1.21
C THR A 146 -2.62 -0.78 -2.46
N PHE A 147 -2.66 -1.59 -3.50
CA PHE A 147 -3.31 -1.29 -4.77
C PHE A 147 -4.50 -2.22 -5.00
N LEU A 148 -5.66 -1.65 -5.35
CA LEU A 148 -6.81 -2.41 -5.86
C LEU A 148 -6.74 -2.42 -7.39
N ILE A 149 -6.67 -3.61 -7.97
CA ILE A 149 -6.49 -3.83 -9.40
C ILE A 149 -7.72 -4.55 -9.94
N ASP A 150 -8.26 -4.09 -11.08
CA ASP A 150 -9.45 -4.65 -11.68
C ASP A 150 -9.17 -5.87 -12.60
N LYS A 151 -10.24 -6.47 -13.14
CA LYS A 151 -10.19 -7.62 -14.06
C LYS A 151 -9.34 -7.38 -15.30
N ASN A 152 -9.17 -6.12 -15.72
CA ASN A 152 -8.35 -5.73 -16.87
C ASN A 152 -6.91 -5.42 -16.49
N GLY A 153 -6.52 -5.62 -15.22
CA GLY A 153 -5.21 -5.28 -14.71
C GLY A 153 -4.97 -3.77 -14.59
N VAL A 154 -6.02 -2.97 -14.41
CA VAL A 154 -5.94 -1.51 -14.24
C VAL A 154 -6.02 -1.17 -12.77
N ILE A 155 -5.13 -0.33 -12.27
CA ILE A 155 -5.13 0.17 -10.90
C ILE A 155 -6.32 1.11 -10.72
N ARG A 156 -7.21 0.81 -9.78
CA ARG A 156 -8.42 1.60 -9.49
C ARG A 156 -8.36 2.37 -8.19
N PHE A 157 -7.53 1.92 -7.26
CA PHE A 157 -7.33 2.59 -5.98
C PHE A 157 -5.92 2.32 -5.46
N LYS A 158 -5.35 3.28 -4.74
CA LYS A 158 -4.09 3.16 -4.00
C LYS A 158 -4.33 3.65 -2.59
N GLN A 159 -3.99 2.83 -1.60
CA GLN A 159 -3.89 3.21 -0.20
C GLN A 159 -2.41 3.40 0.13
N ILE A 160 -2.06 4.56 0.67
CA ILE A 160 -0.76 4.85 1.26
C ILE A 160 -0.91 4.73 2.77
N GLY A 161 -0.04 3.96 3.40
CA GLY A 161 -0.16 3.62 4.81
C GLY A 161 -1.13 2.45 5.08
N PRO A 162 -1.36 2.13 6.36
CA PRO A 162 -2.15 0.97 6.78
C PRO A 162 -3.58 0.99 6.26
N ILE A 163 -4.11 -0.20 5.93
CA ILE A 163 -5.54 -0.39 5.72
C ILE A 163 -6.21 -0.40 7.09
N THR A 164 -6.99 0.64 7.37
CA THR A 164 -7.87 0.70 8.54
C THR A 164 -9.23 0.12 8.23
N GLU A 165 -10.06 -0.12 9.28
CA GLU A 165 -11.45 -0.54 9.09
C GLU A 165 -12.25 0.45 8.23
N ASP A 166 -12.01 1.76 8.39
CA ASP A 166 -12.65 2.80 7.58
C ASP A 166 -12.26 2.68 6.10
N VAL A 167 -10.98 2.56 5.81
CA VAL A 167 -10.47 2.39 4.43
C VAL A 167 -11.04 1.12 3.79
N TRP A 168 -11.07 0.02 4.55
CA TRP A 168 -11.63 -1.23 4.05
C TRP A 168 -13.11 -1.13 3.74
N ASN A 169 -13.90 -0.69 4.73
CA ASN A 169 -15.35 -0.70 4.63
C ASN A 169 -15.91 0.37 3.69
N ASN A 170 -15.27 1.55 3.63
CA ASN A 170 -15.80 2.71 2.92
C ASN A 170 -15.12 2.98 1.57
N LYS A 171 -13.91 2.45 1.33
CA LYS A 171 -13.17 2.67 0.08
C LYS A 171 -12.94 1.36 -0.70
N ILE A 172 -12.28 0.36 -0.10
CA ILE A 172 -11.85 -0.85 -0.81
C ILE A 172 -13.03 -1.77 -1.14
N LEU A 173 -13.78 -2.18 -0.14
CA LEU A 173 -14.84 -3.19 -0.30
C LEU A 173 -15.97 -2.75 -1.25
N PRO A 174 -16.50 -1.51 -1.16
CA PRO A 174 -17.51 -1.04 -2.10
C PRO A 174 -17.01 -0.98 -3.54
N LEU A 175 -15.77 -0.50 -3.72
CA LEU A 175 -15.17 -0.41 -5.04
C LEU A 175 -14.90 -1.80 -5.63
N ALA A 176 -14.36 -2.73 -4.84
CA ALA A 176 -14.13 -4.10 -5.28
C ALA A 176 -15.42 -4.82 -5.68
N LYS A 177 -16.51 -4.64 -4.92
CA LYS A 177 -17.84 -5.17 -5.28
C LYS A 177 -18.32 -4.61 -6.63
N LYS A 178 -18.17 -3.31 -6.85
CA LYS A 178 -18.51 -2.65 -8.13
C LYS A 178 -17.70 -3.19 -9.30
N LEU A 179 -16.41 -3.45 -9.10
CA LEU A 179 -15.50 -3.95 -10.15
C LEU A 179 -15.71 -5.43 -10.47
N ASN A 180 -16.36 -6.16 -9.57
CA ASN A 180 -16.69 -7.58 -9.76
C ASN A 180 -18.02 -7.81 -10.51
N GLN A 181 -18.86 -6.80 -10.60
CA GLN A 181 -20.08 -6.83 -11.41
C GLN A 181 -19.73 -6.81 -12.90
#